data_559eba892df85c310bb94183cbff9be4
#
_entry.id   559eba892df85c310bb94183cbff9be4
#
_cell.length_a   1.000
_cell.length_b   1.000
_cell.length_c   1.000
_cell.angle_alpha   90.00
_cell.angle_beta   90.00
_cell.angle_gamma   90.00
#
_symmetry.space_group_name_H-M   'P 1'
#
loop_
_entity.id
_entity.type
_entity.pdbx_description
1 polymer ?
#
loop_
_entity_poly.entity_id
_entity_poly.type
_entity_poly.pdbx_seq_one_letter_code
_entity_poly.pdbx_strand_id
1 'polypeptide(L)'
;MEERKLVKRWNGPIPAIVCLLFTLTLFYVTWWIFQDPRGWLRMYTPYVGYMYTRWWLIVLIWMVYLFNFWPFKREWVFKTHPVVKGVVLTAISAVVLIVLIKIFFEGILGNYGLAYFNPDRLTKLPGVTEFFAIEYSALACLMFAAIASWLSPAWVVACEEAPWKKLPQPAKGFSMWVVTFFISTIVYFITMHSHMGILYYPWQYFTSIAPPYWEQFANTVSGNFHVSWIMCCTVTVWLLETIWERFPFNMIKNPILRRTSAFFGIIAIAFAMHFFFYFVQELTYGEAIRGTRRDAAPDWRWLHVGEMAIFLLVPALFLRFYADNWPKKYSMPVNVLARTGISIVAGIILYVLYYRFGHLFLGTQKGFSHPQQFPMIPTIWLINIWLVHHWFMDNWPGWKMVPKTAEEMAAEEKAHEEQIADIKWNPSLGFGIGAGAVLGLVLYFITIKLLPVFYNIIDVLPKG
;
A
#
# COMPACT_ATOMS: atom_id res chain seq x y z
N MET A 1 -17.67 -27.98 -8.37
CA MET A 1 -17.77 -27.23 -7.09
C MET A 1 -18.73 -26.09 -7.31
N GLU A 2 -19.74 -25.91 -6.48
CA GLU A 2 -20.64 -24.74 -6.62
C GLU A 2 -19.86 -23.45 -6.35
N GLU A 3 -19.54 -22.72 -7.38
CA GLU A 3 -19.03 -21.38 -7.25
C GLU A 3 -20.17 -20.43 -6.86
N ARG A 4 -19.87 -19.41 -6.04
CA ARG A 4 -20.85 -18.47 -5.51
C ARG A 4 -20.56 -17.06 -5.97
N LYS A 5 -21.60 -16.27 -6.15
CA LYS A 5 -21.54 -14.84 -6.45
C LYS A 5 -22.21 -14.02 -5.36
N LEU A 6 -21.77 -12.77 -5.23
CA LEU A 6 -22.38 -11.79 -4.32
C LEU A 6 -23.61 -11.15 -4.99
N VAL A 7 -24.73 -11.16 -4.29
CA VAL A 7 -25.94 -10.43 -4.69
C VAL A 7 -26.44 -9.56 -3.55
N LYS A 8 -27.02 -8.42 -3.88
CA LYS A 8 -27.64 -7.53 -2.92
C LYS A 8 -28.83 -8.19 -2.24
N ARG A 9 -28.96 -7.98 -0.92
CA ARG A 9 -30.12 -8.48 -0.15
C ARG A 9 -31.38 -7.66 -0.37
N TRP A 10 -31.20 -6.37 -0.62
CA TRP A 10 -32.29 -5.40 -0.80
C TRP A 10 -32.06 -4.58 -2.05
N ASN A 11 -33.12 -4.03 -2.60
CA ASN A 11 -33.06 -3.17 -3.76
C ASN A 11 -32.59 -1.74 -3.43
N GLY A 12 -32.13 -1.03 -4.43
CA GLY A 12 -31.73 0.37 -4.32
C GLY A 12 -30.47 0.60 -3.49
N PRO A 13 -30.37 1.72 -2.76
CA PRO A 13 -29.17 2.10 -2.02
C PRO A 13 -29.08 1.46 -0.61
N ILE A 14 -30.13 0.77 -0.14
CA ILE A 14 -30.19 0.21 1.22
C ILE A 14 -28.99 -0.66 1.55
N PRO A 15 -28.55 -1.62 0.71
CA PRO A 15 -27.38 -2.43 1.00
C PRO A 15 -26.11 -1.58 1.25
N ALA A 16 -25.90 -0.55 0.43
CA ALA A 16 -24.75 0.35 0.56
C ALA A 16 -24.79 1.12 1.89
N ILE A 17 -25.95 1.65 2.24
CA ILE A 17 -26.14 2.40 3.51
C ILE A 17 -25.90 1.49 4.71
N VAL A 18 -26.48 0.29 4.70
CA VAL A 18 -26.30 -0.68 5.80
C VAL A 18 -24.84 -1.09 5.95
N CYS A 19 -24.14 -1.37 4.84
CA CYS A 19 -22.72 -1.69 4.88
C CYS A 19 -21.86 -0.50 5.32
N LEU A 20 -22.19 0.71 4.90
CA LEU A 20 -21.49 1.91 5.35
C LEU A 20 -21.64 2.09 6.88
N LEU A 21 -22.84 1.98 7.42
CA LEU A 21 -23.07 2.08 8.85
C LEU A 21 -22.34 0.97 9.63
N PHE A 22 -22.41 -0.26 9.14
CA PHE A 22 -21.72 -1.39 9.74
C PHE A 22 -20.19 -1.19 9.74
N THR A 23 -19.60 -0.78 8.62
CA THR A 23 -18.16 -0.57 8.52
C THR A 23 -17.67 0.66 9.27
N LEU A 24 -18.47 1.72 9.37
CA LEU A 24 -18.17 2.86 10.24
C LEU A 24 -18.20 2.46 11.72
N THR A 25 -19.13 1.62 12.12
CA THR A 25 -19.15 1.07 13.49
C THR A 25 -17.90 0.25 13.77
N LEU A 26 -17.53 -0.67 12.86
CA LEU A 26 -16.29 -1.43 12.98
C LEU A 26 -15.06 -0.54 13.01
N PHE A 27 -15.03 0.50 12.17
CA PHE A 27 -13.95 1.48 12.15
C PHE A 27 -13.78 2.15 13.51
N TYR A 28 -14.84 2.72 14.10
CA TYR A 28 -14.74 3.41 15.37
C TYR A 28 -14.41 2.49 16.53
N VAL A 29 -14.99 1.28 16.57
CA VAL A 29 -14.69 0.29 17.61
C VAL A 29 -13.22 -0.13 17.54
N THR A 30 -12.74 -0.51 16.35
CA THR A 30 -11.34 -0.95 16.19
C THR A 30 -10.37 0.22 16.30
N TRP A 31 -10.73 1.42 15.82
CA TRP A 31 -9.95 2.63 16.02
C TRP A 31 -9.73 2.88 17.52
N TRP A 32 -10.79 2.87 18.31
CA TRP A 32 -10.71 3.10 19.75
C TRP A 32 -9.88 2.04 20.48
N ILE A 33 -9.99 0.78 20.07
CA ILE A 33 -9.19 -0.30 20.66
C ILE A 33 -7.70 -0.13 20.35
N PHE A 34 -7.34 0.11 19.10
CA PHE A 34 -5.96 0.01 18.64
C PHE A 34 -5.26 1.36 18.53
N GLN A 35 -5.90 2.34 17.92
CA GLN A 35 -5.23 3.58 17.49
C GLN A 35 -5.50 4.76 18.41
N ASP A 36 -6.74 5.01 18.81
CA ASP A 36 -7.15 6.23 19.51
C ASP A 36 -6.25 6.51 20.73
N PRO A 37 -5.65 7.73 20.83
CA PRO A 37 -4.83 8.12 21.99
C PRO A 37 -5.56 8.04 23.35
N ARG A 38 -6.88 8.01 23.32
CA ARG A 38 -7.77 7.88 24.51
C ARG A 38 -8.19 6.44 24.76
N GLY A 39 -7.93 5.53 23.81
CA GLY A 39 -8.37 4.13 23.83
C GLY A 39 -7.43 3.18 24.60
N TRP A 40 -7.45 1.91 24.22
CA TRP A 40 -6.73 0.86 24.96
C TRP A 40 -5.25 0.77 24.61
N LEU A 41 -4.93 0.51 23.34
CA LEU A 41 -3.54 0.26 22.91
C LEU A 41 -2.78 1.53 22.54
N ARG A 42 -3.48 2.61 22.23
CA ARG A 42 -2.94 3.96 21.98
C ARG A 42 -1.78 3.96 20.97
N MET A 43 -1.90 3.17 19.90
CA MET A 43 -0.84 2.99 18.92
C MET A 43 -0.68 4.21 17.99
N TYR A 44 -1.58 5.19 18.07
CA TYR A 44 -1.53 6.40 17.25
C TYR A 44 -0.32 7.26 17.63
N THR A 45 0.78 7.01 16.93
CA THR A 45 2.00 7.81 16.96
C THR A 45 2.38 8.16 15.52
N PRO A 46 3.28 9.12 15.29
CA PRO A 46 3.64 9.53 13.95
C PRO A 46 4.01 8.38 13.01
N TYR A 47 4.75 7.39 13.49
CA TYR A 47 5.25 6.33 12.64
C TYR A 47 4.82 4.93 13.05
N VAL A 48 4.73 4.60 14.33
CA VAL A 48 4.36 3.24 14.79
C VAL A 48 2.95 2.86 14.36
N GLY A 49 1.96 3.68 14.71
CA GLY A 49 0.56 3.41 14.34
C GLY A 49 0.38 3.40 12.83
N TYR A 50 1.10 4.27 12.11
CA TYR A 50 1.07 4.32 10.66
C TYR A 50 1.73 3.08 10.02
N MET A 51 2.88 2.64 10.53
CA MET A 51 3.57 1.44 10.09
C MET A 51 2.67 0.20 10.19
N TYR A 52 2.06 -0.05 11.35
CA TYR A 52 1.16 -1.19 11.53
C TYR A 52 -0.06 -1.10 10.63
N THR A 53 -0.67 0.08 10.50
CA THR A 53 -1.82 0.30 9.61
C THR A 53 -1.47 0.01 8.16
N ARG A 54 -0.32 0.48 7.70
CA ARG A 54 0.13 0.32 6.32
C ARG A 54 0.54 -1.11 5.99
N TRP A 55 1.29 -1.76 6.88
CA TRP A 55 1.65 -3.16 6.70
C TRP A 55 0.43 -4.08 6.76
N TRP A 56 -0.58 -3.74 7.57
CA TRP A 56 -1.82 -4.50 7.54
C TRP A 56 -2.51 -4.42 6.18
N LEU A 57 -2.57 -3.26 5.55
CA LEU A 57 -3.03 -3.11 4.16
C LEU A 57 -2.31 -4.08 3.22
N ILE A 58 -0.98 -4.14 3.31
CA ILE A 58 -0.16 -4.99 2.44
C ILE A 58 -0.42 -6.48 2.70
N VAL A 59 -0.52 -6.87 3.95
CA VAL A 59 -0.86 -8.27 4.32
C VAL A 59 -2.22 -8.66 3.77
N LEU A 60 -3.23 -7.78 3.85
CA LEU A 60 -4.54 -8.03 3.23
C LEU A 60 -4.44 -8.21 1.71
N ILE A 61 -3.66 -7.35 1.03
CA ILE A 61 -3.38 -7.47 -0.40
C ILE A 61 -2.70 -8.80 -0.72
N TRP A 62 -1.68 -9.19 0.03
CA TRP A 62 -0.99 -10.46 -0.17
C TRP A 62 -1.92 -11.65 -0.01
N MET A 63 -2.70 -11.69 1.07
CA MET A 63 -3.64 -12.79 1.33
C MET A 63 -4.63 -12.98 0.18
N VAL A 64 -5.15 -11.89 -0.40
CA VAL A 64 -6.19 -11.96 -1.42
C VAL A 64 -5.60 -12.04 -2.83
N TYR A 65 -4.74 -11.10 -3.21
CA TYR A 65 -4.25 -10.96 -4.59
C TYR A 65 -3.10 -11.91 -4.92
N LEU A 66 -2.11 -12.09 -4.01
CA LEU A 66 -0.96 -12.92 -4.30
C LEU A 66 -1.25 -14.39 -4.00
N PHE A 67 -1.78 -14.66 -2.80
CA PHE A 67 -1.95 -16.01 -2.30
C PHE A 67 -3.35 -16.61 -2.52
N ASN A 68 -4.33 -15.80 -2.96
CA ASN A 68 -5.71 -16.22 -3.18
C ASN A 68 -6.25 -17.07 -2.00
N PHE A 69 -6.14 -16.51 -0.80
CA PHE A 69 -6.52 -17.12 0.49
C PHE A 69 -5.75 -18.39 0.89
N TRP A 70 -4.72 -18.82 0.13
CA TRP A 70 -3.90 -19.94 0.59
C TRP A 70 -3.30 -19.64 1.99
N PRO A 71 -3.25 -20.61 2.94
CA PRO A 71 -3.45 -22.07 2.78
C PRO A 71 -4.91 -22.56 2.93
N PHE A 72 -5.89 -21.68 3.00
CA PHE A 72 -7.27 -22.09 3.17
C PHE A 72 -7.82 -22.72 1.91
N LYS A 73 -8.60 -23.79 2.09
CA LYS A 73 -9.30 -24.41 0.97
C LYS A 73 -10.39 -23.46 0.46
N ARG A 74 -10.52 -23.34 -0.86
CA ARG A 74 -11.54 -22.53 -1.51
C ARG A 74 -12.94 -22.82 -0.99
N GLU A 75 -13.24 -24.11 -0.75
CA GLU A 75 -14.53 -24.53 -0.19
C GLU A 75 -14.82 -23.91 1.18
N TRP A 76 -13.84 -23.87 2.09
CA TRP A 76 -13.99 -23.23 3.37
C TRP A 76 -14.26 -21.73 3.22
N VAL A 77 -13.52 -21.04 2.35
CA VAL A 77 -13.66 -19.60 2.13
C VAL A 77 -15.07 -19.24 1.62
N PHE A 78 -15.63 -20.04 0.71
CA PHE A 78 -16.92 -19.74 0.08
C PHE A 78 -18.14 -20.29 0.84
N LYS A 79 -17.99 -21.32 1.69
CA LYS A 79 -19.09 -21.90 2.44
C LYS A 79 -19.22 -21.39 3.87
N THR A 80 -18.15 -20.85 4.45
CA THR A 80 -18.15 -20.35 5.83
C THR A 80 -18.97 -19.06 5.95
N HIS A 81 -19.68 -18.92 7.07
CA HIS A 81 -20.45 -17.71 7.34
C HIS A 81 -19.55 -16.46 7.31
N PRO A 82 -19.95 -15.37 6.61
CA PRO A 82 -19.09 -14.21 6.37
C PRO A 82 -18.46 -13.62 7.64
N VAL A 83 -19.21 -13.54 8.74
CA VAL A 83 -18.67 -12.99 10.01
C VAL A 83 -17.58 -13.88 10.57
N VAL A 84 -17.79 -15.21 10.61
CA VAL A 84 -16.79 -16.18 11.12
C VAL A 84 -15.53 -16.12 10.25
N LYS A 85 -15.70 -16.17 8.93
CA LYS A 85 -14.60 -16.02 7.98
C LYS A 85 -13.85 -14.70 8.20
N GLY A 86 -14.58 -13.59 8.34
CA GLY A 86 -14.03 -12.27 8.60
C GLY A 86 -13.16 -12.23 9.85
N VAL A 87 -13.67 -12.73 10.96
CA VAL A 87 -12.92 -12.77 12.23
C VAL A 87 -11.66 -13.63 12.11
N VAL A 88 -11.77 -14.85 11.57
CA VAL A 88 -10.63 -15.76 11.45
C VAL A 88 -9.55 -15.19 10.55
N LEU A 89 -9.90 -14.71 9.35
CA LEU A 89 -8.92 -14.17 8.40
C LEU A 89 -8.29 -12.86 8.90
N THR A 90 -9.06 -12.03 9.63
CA THR A 90 -8.52 -10.82 10.26
C THR A 90 -7.52 -11.18 11.36
N ALA A 91 -7.84 -12.15 12.23
CA ALA A 91 -6.91 -12.61 13.25
C ALA A 91 -5.61 -13.16 12.64
N ILE A 92 -5.71 -13.94 11.57
CA ILE A 92 -4.54 -14.46 10.85
C ILE A 92 -3.73 -13.32 10.22
N SER A 93 -4.39 -12.34 9.59
CA SER A 93 -3.69 -11.18 9.05
C SER A 93 -2.93 -10.39 10.11
N ALA A 94 -3.49 -10.26 11.31
CA ALA A 94 -2.83 -9.62 12.44
C ALA A 94 -1.60 -10.41 12.92
N VAL A 95 -1.68 -11.74 13.00
CA VAL A 95 -0.53 -12.59 13.34
C VAL A 95 0.57 -12.47 12.30
N VAL A 96 0.22 -12.55 11.01
CA VAL A 96 1.19 -12.38 9.90
C VAL A 96 1.86 -11.00 9.98
N LEU A 97 1.10 -9.96 10.27
CA LEU A 97 1.60 -8.59 10.45
C LEU A 97 2.64 -8.51 11.58
N ILE A 98 2.33 -9.08 12.76
CA ILE A 98 3.24 -9.07 13.91
C ILE A 98 4.52 -9.86 13.58
N VAL A 99 4.39 -11.04 12.99
CA VAL A 99 5.54 -11.86 12.56
C VAL A 99 6.41 -11.09 11.56
N LEU A 100 5.80 -10.43 10.58
CA LEU A 100 6.51 -9.64 9.59
C LEU A 100 7.32 -8.50 10.24
N ILE A 101 6.71 -7.72 11.11
CA ILE A 101 7.39 -6.59 11.75
C ILE A 101 8.44 -7.08 12.75
N LYS A 102 8.06 -7.92 13.72
CA LYS A 102 8.92 -8.27 14.84
C LYS A 102 10.02 -9.28 14.47
N ILE A 103 9.70 -10.27 13.64
CA ILE A 103 10.67 -11.30 13.30
C ILE A 103 11.47 -10.90 12.05
N PHE A 104 10.80 -10.48 10.98
CA PHE A 104 11.48 -10.22 9.73
C PHE A 104 12.19 -8.86 9.74
N PHE A 105 11.48 -7.74 9.98
CA PHE A 105 12.11 -6.42 9.95
C PHE A 105 13.02 -6.18 11.16
N GLU A 106 12.51 -6.25 12.37
CA GLU A 106 13.30 -5.96 13.56
C GLU A 106 14.33 -7.08 13.85
N GLY A 107 13.87 -8.34 13.81
CA GLY A 107 14.70 -9.49 14.18
C GLY A 107 15.76 -9.84 13.12
N ILE A 108 15.37 -10.00 11.86
CA ILE A 108 16.29 -10.44 10.80
C ILE A 108 16.97 -9.24 10.14
N LEU A 109 16.21 -8.35 9.49
CA LEU A 109 16.79 -7.22 8.77
C LEU A 109 17.55 -6.27 9.68
N GLY A 110 17.00 -5.94 10.84
CA GLY A 110 17.60 -5.03 11.79
C GLY A 110 18.88 -5.58 12.46
N ASN A 111 18.99 -6.89 12.65
CA ASN A 111 20.19 -7.48 13.25
C ASN A 111 21.27 -7.87 12.24
N TYR A 112 20.88 -8.31 11.04
CA TYR A 112 21.81 -8.86 10.05
C TYR A 112 21.95 -7.99 8.80
N GLY A 113 21.18 -6.91 8.69
CA GLY A 113 21.20 -5.97 7.58
C GLY A 113 21.34 -4.53 8.08
N LEU A 114 20.28 -3.75 7.92
CA LEU A 114 20.24 -2.32 8.21
C LEU A 114 19.77 -2.07 9.65
N ALA A 115 20.68 -1.62 10.50
CA ALA A 115 20.46 -1.44 11.95
C ALA A 115 19.25 -0.54 12.28
N TYR A 116 18.88 0.37 11.40
CA TYR A 116 17.74 1.26 11.64
C TYR A 116 16.36 0.55 11.61
N PHE A 117 16.28 -0.71 11.17
CA PHE A 117 15.07 -1.51 11.34
C PHE A 117 14.89 -2.09 12.76
N ASN A 118 15.90 -1.98 13.61
CA ASN A 118 15.85 -2.52 14.97
C ASN A 118 15.98 -1.38 16.00
N PRO A 119 14.92 -1.10 16.80
CA PRO A 119 14.96 -0.04 17.78
C PRO A 119 16.05 -0.25 18.85
N ASP A 120 16.32 -1.50 19.27
CA ASP A 120 17.35 -1.78 20.27
C ASP A 120 18.77 -1.44 19.78
N ARG A 121 18.98 -1.47 18.47
CA ARG A 121 20.24 -1.03 17.87
C ARG A 121 20.35 0.48 17.79
N LEU A 122 19.24 1.15 17.47
CA LEU A 122 19.18 2.61 17.40
C LEU A 122 19.40 3.26 18.77
N THR A 123 18.91 2.66 19.86
CA THR A 123 19.15 3.17 21.23
C THR A 123 20.61 3.21 21.62
N LYS A 124 21.47 2.42 20.95
CA LYS A 124 22.92 2.43 21.19
C LYS A 124 23.63 3.61 20.55
N LEU A 125 22.96 4.36 19.69
CA LEU A 125 23.52 5.55 19.06
C LEU A 125 23.49 6.74 20.02
N PRO A 126 24.53 7.56 20.07
CA PRO A 126 24.58 8.73 20.94
C PRO A 126 23.40 9.67 20.69
N GLY A 127 22.71 10.08 21.75
CA GLY A 127 21.60 11.04 21.70
C GLY A 127 20.26 10.50 21.22
N VAL A 128 20.16 9.20 20.90
CA VAL A 128 18.91 8.55 20.52
C VAL A 128 18.20 8.00 21.76
N THR A 129 17.04 8.56 22.08
CA THR A 129 16.18 8.04 23.15
C THR A 129 15.40 6.82 22.66
N GLU A 130 14.91 6.00 23.60
CA GLU A 130 14.06 4.84 23.28
C GLU A 130 12.85 5.22 22.42
N PHE A 131 12.19 6.31 22.73
CA PHE A 131 11.06 6.82 21.94
C PHE A 131 11.46 7.09 20.49
N PHE A 132 12.55 7.82 20.28
CA PHE A 132 13.04 8.10 18.92
C PHE A 132 13.49 6.84 18.20
N ALA A 133 14.13 5.90 18.89
CA ALA A 133 14.56 4.63 18.30
C ALA A 133 13.35 3.82 17.77
N ILE A 134 12.28 3.74 18.54
CA ILE A 134 11.04 3.05 18.15
C ILE A 134 10.38 3.75 16.95
N GLU A 135 10.20 5.07 17.03
CA GLU A 135 9.56 5.86 15.96
C GLU A 135 10.38 5.80 14.67
N TYR A 136 11.69 5.88 14.75
CA TYR A 136 12.55 5.85 13.57
C TYR A 136 12.61 4.46 12.92
N SER A 137 12.70 3.40 13.71
CA SER A 137 12.60 2.04 13.18
C SER A 137 11.27 1.82 12.48
N ALA A 138 10.18 2.32 13.08
CA ALA A 138 8.86 2.30 12.47
C ALA A 138 8.81 3.10 11.16
N LEU A 139 9.45 4.28 11.09
CA LEU A 139 9.55 5.07 9.87
C LEU A 139 10.25 4.29 8.75
N ALA A 140 11.36 3.63 9.04
CA ALA A 140 12.07 2.81 8.06
C ALA A 140 11.18 1.69 7.48
N CYS A 141 10.48 0.96 8.36
CA CYS A 141 9.52 -0.06 7.96
C CYS A 141 8.35 0.53 7.15
N LEU A 142 7.88 1.71 7.52
CA LEU A 142 6.79 2.42 6.85
C LEU A 142 7.18 2.85 5.43
N MET A 143 8.41 3.34 5.21
CA MET A 143 8.90 3.73 3.89
C MET A 143 8.97 2.52 2.96
N PHE A 144 9.39 1.37 3.47
CA PHE A 144 9.34 0.12 2.71
C PHE A 144 7.90 -0.30 2.39
N ALA A 145 6.99 -0.17 3.37
CA ALA A 145 5.57 -0.44 3.19
C ALA A 145 4.94 0.42 2.09
N ALA A 146 5.32 1.69 1.98
CA ALA A 146 4.82 2.57 0.93
C ALA A 146 5.10 1.99 -0.47
N ILE A 147 6.32 1.50 -0.70
CA ILE A 147 6.73 0.89 -1.97
C ILE A 147 6.02 -0.45 -2.21
N ALA A 148 5.98 -1.32 -1.20
CA ALA A 148 5.33 -2.63 -1.30
C ALA A 148 3.82 -2.52 -1.58
N SER A 149 3.15 -1.47 -1.08
CA SER A 149 1.73 -1.22 -1.30
C SER A 149 1.39 -0.80 -2.73
N TRP A 150 2.39 -0.32 -3.49
CA TRP A 150 2.27 -0.06 -4.92
C TRP A 150 2.63 -1.29 -5.74
N LEU A 151 3.83 -1.87 -5.53
CA LEU A 151 4.37 -2.90 -6.41
C LEU A 151 3.61 -4.23 -6.31
N SER A 152 3.17 -4.62 -5.11
CA SER A 152 2.43 -5.87 -4.95
C SER A 152 1.10 -5.89 -5.72
N PRO A 153 0.19 -4.92 -5.60
CA PRO A 153 -1.02 -4.90 -6.42
C PRO A 153 -0.73 -4.58 -7.89
N ALA A 154 0.30 -3.78 -8.21
CA ALA A 154 0.65 -3.48 -9.59
C ALA A 154 1.04 -4.74 -10.38
N TRP A 155 1.70 -5.72 -9.75
CA TRP A 155 2.03 -6.97 -10.40
C TRP A 155 0.80 -7.77 -10.84
N VAL A 156 -0.25 -7.73 -10.04
CA VAL A 156 -1.53 -8.40 -10.36
C VAL A 156 -2.35 -7.58 -11.35
N VAL A 157 -2.45 -6.27 -11.14
CA VAL A 157 -3.35 -5.41 -11.91
C VAL A 157 -2.76 -5.04 -13.27
N ALA A 158 -1.52 -4.56 -13.31
CA ALA A 158 -0.86 -4.12 -14.53
C ALA A 158 -0.14 -5.26 -15.26
N CYS A 159 0.61 -6.09 -14.54
CA CYS A 159 1.34 -7.21 -15.14
C CYS A 159 0.49 -8.47 -15.32
N GLU A 160 -0.77 -8.48 -14.86
CA GLU A 160 -1.73 -9.60 -15.01
C GLU A 160 -1.17 -10.93 -14.49
N GLU A 161 -0.45 -10.90 -13.37
CA GLU A 161 0.22 -12.06 -12.74
C GLU A 161 1.29 -12.74 -13.63
N ALA A 162 1.66 -12.14 -14.75
CA ALA A 162 2.67 -12.73 -15.63
C ALA A 162 4.07 -12.69 -14.98
N PRO A 163 4.91 -13.71 -15.24
CA PRO A 163 4.67 -14.90 -16.04
C PRO A 163 4.03 -16.05 -15.26
N TRP A 164 3.67 -15.89 -13.99
CA TRP A 164 3.28 -16.98 -13.08
C TRP A 164 1.80 -17.31 -13.03
N LYS A 165 0.97 -16.70 -13.87
CA LYS A 165 -0.48 -16.85 -13.85
C LYS A 165 -0.96 -18.32 -13.89
N LYS A 166 -0.23 -19.18 -14.61
CA LYS A 166 -0.55 -20.60 -14.77
C LYS A 166 -0.04 -21.49 -13.62
N LEU A 167 0.77 -20.96 -12.70
CA LEU A 167 1.23 -21.75 -11.56
C LEU A 167 0.11 -21.98 -10.54
N PRO A 168 0.09 -23.16 -9.91
CA PRO A 168 -0.81 -23.40 -8.79
C PRO A 168 -0.35 -22.63 -7.55
N GLN A 169 -1.29 -22.37 -6.63
CA GLN A 169 -0.95 -21.92 -5.29
C GLN A 169 -0.31 -23.06 -4.50
N PRO A 170 0.71 -22.81 -3.65
CA PRO A 170 1.24 -21.50 -3.28
C PRO A 170 2.38 -20.99 -4.18
N ALA A 171 2.85 -21.78 -5.15
CA ALA A 171 4.01 -21.43 -5.97
C ALA A 171 3.83 -20.08 -6.69
N LYS A 172 2.63 -19.82 -7.23
CA LYS A 172 2.29 -18.55 -7.86
C LYS A 172 2.47 -17.38 -6.88
N GLY A 173 1.85 -17.50 -5.71
CA GLY A 173 1.89 -16.46 -4.69
C GLY A 173 3.31 -16.14 -4.22
N PHE A 174 4.09 -17.15 -3.91
CA PHE A 174 5.49 -16.96 -3.48
C PHE A 174 6.36 -16.38 -4.58
N SER A 175 6.19 -16.79 -5.85
CA SER A 175 6.96 -16.20 -6.96
C SER A 175 6.67 -14.72 -7.12
N MET A 176 5.40 -14.31 -7.10
CA MET A 176 5.02 -12.91 -7.16
C MET A 176 5.50 -12.13 -5.93
N TRP A 177 5.35 -12.70 -4.74
CA TRP A 177 5.79 -12.08 -3.49
C TRP A 177 7.30 -11.81 -3.49
N VAL A 178 8.10 -12.81 -3.83
CA VAL A 178 9.58 -12.68 -3.87
C VAL A 178 10.01 -11.59 -4.85
N VAL A 179 9.45 -11.59 -6.07
CA VAL A 179 9.82 -10.60 -7.09
C VAL A 179 9.39 -9.20 -6.71
N THR A 180 8.16 -9.02 -6.25
CA THR A 180 7.69 -7.69 -5.84
C THR A 180 8.43 -7.18 -4.61
N PHE A 181 8.80 -8.07 -3.68
CA PHE A 181 9.62 -7.72 -2.53
C PHE A 181 11.04 -7.31 -2.94
N PHE A 182 11.66 -8.07 -3.85
CA PHE A 182 12.98 -7.76 -4.39
C PHE A 182 13.02 -6.41 -5.12
N ILE A 183 12.05 -6.15 -5.99
CA ILE A 183 11.92 -4.86 -6.68
C ILE A 183 11.67 -3.73 -5.67
N SER A 184 10.81 -3.98 -4.66
CA SER A 184 10.57 -3.01 -3.57
C SER A 184 11.86 -2.67 -2.84
N THR A 185 12.72 -3.65 -2.62
CA THR A 185 14.03 -3.46 -2.00
C THR A 185 14.93 -2.57 -2.84
N ILE A 186 15.02 -2.82 -4.15
CA ILE A 186 15.79 -1.97 -5.08
C ILE A 186 15.27 -0.52 -5.06
N VAL A 187 13.96 -0.34 -5.19
CA VAL A 187 13.33 0.99 -5.16
C VAL A 187 13.59 1.67 -3.82
N TYR A 188 13.49 0.94 -2.71
CA TYR A 188 13.78 1.47 -1.37
C TYR A 188 15.21 2.01 -1.26
N PHE A 189 16.20 1.27 -1.76
CA PHE A 189 17.59 1.73 -1.76
C PHE A 189 17.80 2.97 -2.59
N ILE A 190 17.19 3.03 -3.76
CA ILE A 190 17.33 4.18 -4.65
C ILE A 190 16.66 5.42 -4.07
N THR A 191 15.48 5.30 -3.47
CA THR A 191 14.63 6.45 -3.12
C THR A 191 14.63 6.82 -1.65
N MET A 192 14.77 5.85 -0.73
CA MET A 192 14.53 6.06 0.71
C MET A 192 15.74 5.85 1.60
N HIS A 193 16.63 4.94 1.24
CA HIS A 193 17.75 4.57 2.11
C HIS A 193 18.66 5.75 2.46
N SER A 194 18.93 6.66 1.52
CA SER A 194 19.72 7.86 1.76
C SER A 194 19.11 8.77 2.83
N HIS A 195 17.79 8.91 2.83
CA HIS A 195 17.08 9.70 3.84
C HIS A 195 17.13 9.04 5.21
N MET A 196 17.02 7.72 5.28
CA MET A 196 17.18 6.99 6.52
C MET A 196 18.60 7.17 7.07
N GLY A 197 19.61 7.09 6.22
CA GLY A 197 20.99 7.34 6.60
C GLY A 197 21.22 8.73 7.18
N ILE A 198 20.69 9.77 6.55
CA ILE A 198 20.82 11.17 7.03
C ILE A 198 20.19 11.34 8.41
N LEU A 199 19.10 10.65 8.71
CA LEU A 199 18.42 10.77 10.01
C LEU A 199 19.15 10.06 11.14
N TYR A 200 19.88 8.97 10.86
CA TYR A 200 20.39 8.05 11.90
C TYR A 200 21.91 8.00 12.02
N TYR A 201 22.62 8.33 10.96
CA TYR A 201 24.07 8.31 10.97
C TYR A 201 24.62 9.73 10.89
N PRO A 202 25.76 10.01 11.47
CA PRO A 202 26.44 11.27 11.24
C PRO A 202 26.55 11.51 9.73
N TRP A 203 26.20 12.71 9.30
CA TRP A 203 26.22 13.11 7.88
C TRP A 203 27.50 12.70 7.16
N GLN A 204 28.64 12.90 7.84
CA GLN A 204 29.95 12.55 7.34
C GLN A 204 30.11 11.05 7.03
N TYR A 205 29.47 10.19 7.80
CA TYR A 205 29.48 8.74 7.56
C TYR A 205 28.72 8.39 6.29
N PHE A 206 27.62 9.06 6.06
CA PHE A 206 26.77 8.80 4.90
C PHE A 206 27.37 9.34 3.59
N THR A 207 27.97 10.54 3.63
CA THR A 207 28.63 11.15 2.49
C THR A 207 29.94 10.45 2.10
N SER A 208 30.62 9.78 3.06
CA SER A 208 31.81 8.96 2.76
C SER A 208 31.49 7.68 1.99
N ILE A 209 30.23 7.25 2.01
CA ILE A 209 29.77 5.97 1.44
C ILE A 209 29.10 6.16 0.08
N ALA A 210 28.32 7.25 -0.04
CA ALA A 210 27.56 7.54 -1.23
C ALA A 210 28.43 8.29 -2.23
N PRO A 211 28.38 7.96 -3.52
CA PRO A 211 28.98 8.80 -4.55
C PRO A 211 28.50 10.25 -4.40
N PRO A 212 29.31 11.27 -4.73
CA PRO A 212 28.94 12.68 -4.55
C PRO A 212 27.60 13.06 -5.19
N TYR A 213 27.22 12.44 -6.31
CA TYR A 213 25.92 12.67 -6.96
C TYR A 213 24.73 12.17 -6.13
N TRP A 214 24.93 11.22 -5.22
CA TRP A 214 23.86 10.70 -4.36
C TRP A 214 23.45 11.70 -3.29
N GLU A 215 24.40 12.40 -2.70
CA GLU A 215 24.13 13.50 -1.78
C GLU A 215 23.37 14.62 -2.49
N GLN A 216 23.83 15.02 -3.68
CA GLN A 216 23.16 16.01 -4.50
C GLN A 216 21.73 15.57 -4.87
N PHE A 217 21.55 14.30 -5.22
CA PHE A 217 20.24 13.74 -5.50
C PHE A 217 19.34 13.74 -4.26
N ALA A 218 19.82 13.30 -3.10
CA ALA A 218 19.06 13.29 -1.84
C ALA A 218 18.68 14.71 -1.38
N ASN A 219 19.52 15.70 -1.63
CA ASN A 219 19.24 17.10 -1.32
C ASN A 219 18.28 17.77 -2.33
N THR A 220 18.29 17.32 -3.58
CA THR A 220 17.45 17.89 -4.64
C THR A 220 16.06 17.25 -4.66
N VAL A 221 15.99 15.93 -4.43
CA VAL A 221 14.74 15.15 -4.46
C VAL A 221 14.54 14.51 -3.11
N SER A 222 13.75 15.14 -2.28
CA SER A 222 13.56 14.73 -0.89
C SER A 222 12.83 13.40 -0.72
N GLY A 223 12.95 12.80 0.46
CA GLY A 223 12.19 11.59 0.83
C GLY A 223 10.68 11.82 0.79
N ASN A 224 10.23 13.02 1.16
CA ASN A 224 8.82 13.37 1.11
C ASN A 224 8.29 13.44 -0.33
N PHE A 225 9.08 13.93 -1.28
CA PHE A 225 8.75 13.88 -2.70
C PHE A 225 8.57 12.42 -3.18
N HIS A 226 9.54 11.57 -2.88
CA HIS A 226 9.50 10.17 -3.30
C HIS A 226 8.32 9.41 -2.68
N VAL A 227 8.12 9.55 -1.37
CA VAL A 227 7.02 8.85 -0.68
C VAL A 227 5.66 9.30 -1.21
N SER A 228 5.51 10.58 -1.48
CA SER A 228 4.27 11.15 -2.02
C SER A 228 3.99 10.64 -3.43
N TRP A 229 5.00 10.63 -4.30
CA TRP A 229 4.86 10.07 -5.65
C TRP A 229 4.53 8.57 -5.61
N ILE A 230 5.18 7.78 -4.75
CA ILE A 230 4.90 6.36 -4.54
C ILE A 230 3.46 6.16 -4.02
N MET A 231 2.98 7.07 -3.16
CA MET A 231 1.57 7.07 -2.73
C MET A 231 0.62 7.29 -3.90
N CYS A 232 0.94 8.23 -4.79
CA CYS A 232 0.17 8.43 -6.03
C CYS A 232 0.20 7.19 -6.95
N CYS A 233 1.34 6.45 -7.02
CA CYS A 233 1.40 5.16 -7.70
C CYS A 233 0.43 4.14 -7.07
N THR A 234 0.42 4.04 -5.75
CA THR A 234 -0.52 3.17 -5.03
C THR A 234 -1.97 3.52 -5.35
N VAL A 235 -2.31 4.81 -5.27
CA VAL A 235 -3.67 5.28 -5.60
C VAL A 235 -4.04 4.94 -7.04
N THR A 236 -3.13 5.19 -7.99
CA THR A 236 -3.37 4.91 -9.41
C THR A 236 -3.62 3.42 -9.68
N VAL A 237 -2.86 2.52 -9.06
CA VAL A 237 -3.12 1.07 -9.17
C VAL A 237 -4.53 0.72 -8.70
N TRP A 238 -4.93 1.26 -7.56
CA TRP A 238 -6.26 0.99 -7.02
C TRP A 238 -7.39 1.61 -7.85
N LEU A 239 -7.19 2.81 -8.42
CA LEU A 239 -8.15 3.38 -9.36
C LEU A 239 -8.27 2.51 -10.61
N LEU A 240 -7.14 2.02 -11.12
CA LEU A 240 -7.10 1.15 -12.29
C LEU A 240 -7.84 -0.17 -12.05
N GLU A 241 -7.68 -0.78 -10.88
CA GLU A 241 -8.37 -2.03 -10.52
C GLU A 241 -9.86 -1.82 -10.20
N THR A 242 -10.22 -0.68 -9.65
CA THR A 242 -11.57 -0.44 -9.13
C THR A 242 -12.45 0.30 -10.13
N ILE A 243 -12.39 1.63 -10.13
CA ILE A 243 -13.34 2.47 -10.87
C ILE A 243 -12.98 2.64 -12.34
N TRP A 244 -11.73 2.37 -12.75
CA TRP A 244 -11.33 2.41 -14.16
C TRP A 244 -11.50 1.07 -14.88
N GLU A 245 -11.66 -0.04 -14.17
CA GLU A 245 -11.87 -1.37 -14.76
C GLU A 245 -10.79 -1.70 -15.81
N ARG A 246 -9.53 -1.33 -15.51
CA ARG A 246 -8.31 -1.46 -16.33
C ARG A 246 -8.30 -0.62 -17.61
N PHE A 247 -9.28 0.27 -17.81
CA PHE A 247 -9.25 1.25 -18.90
C PHE A 247 -8.11 2.29 -18.64
N PRO A 248 -7.38 2.76 -19.68
CA PRO A 248 -7.52 2.42 -21.12
C PRO A 248 -6.71 1.20 -21.56
N PHE A 249 -5.91 0.60 -20.68
CA PHE A 249 -4.95 -0.44 -21.06
C PHE A 249 -5.61 -1.73 -21.54
N ASN A 250 -6.79 -2.06 -21.07
CA ASN A 250 -7.58 -3.21 -21.53
C ASN A 250 -7.94 -3.14 -23.03
N MET A 251 -7.84 -1.98 -23.67
CA MET A 251 -8.04 -1.82 -25.13
C MET A 251 -6.85 -2.32 -25.97
N ILE A 252 -5.68 -2.48 -25.36
CA ILE A 252 -4.46 -2.90 -26.05
C ILE A 252 -4.49 -4.42 -26.23
N LYS A 253 -4.57 -4.88 -27.49
CA LYS A 253 -4.69 -6.32 -27.81
C LYS A 253 -3.39 -7.08 -27.52
N ASN A 254 -2.23 -6.49 -27.81
CA ASN A 254 -0.95 -7.17 -27.58
C ASN A 254 -0.68 -7.24 -26.06
N PRO A 255 -0.55 -8.45 -25.48
CA PRO A 255 -0.45 -8.61 -24.03
C PRO A 255 0.84 -8.03 -23.43
N ILE A 256 1.96 -8.10 -24.14
CA ILE A 256 3.23 -7.54 -23.68
C ILE A 256 3.11 -6.01 -23.62
N LEU A 257 2.64 -5.41 -24.73
CA LEU A 257 2.45 -3.96 -24.81
C LEU A 257 1.42 -3.49 -23.77
N ARG A 258 0.32 -4.21 -23.58
CA ARG A 258 -0.71 -3.90 -22.58
C ARG A 258 -0.12 -3.85 -21.17
N ARG A 259 0.58 -4.89 -20.76
CA ARG A 259 1.19 -4.99 -19.42
C ARG A 259 2.25 -3.93 -19.20
N THR A 260 3.15 -3.75 -20.16
CA THR A 260 4.19 -2.73 -20.09
C THR A 260 3.59 -1.33 -20.05
N SER A 261 2.61 -1.02 -20.93
CA SER A 261 1.92 0.27 -20.93
C SER A 261 1.14 0.51 -19.64
N ALA A 262 0.51 -0.51 -19.06
CA ALA A 262 -0.18 -0.37 -17.79
C ALA A 262 0.80 -0.08 -16.65
N PHE A 263 1.92 -0.80 -16.56
CA PHE A 263 2.90 -0.59 -15.50
C PHE A 263 3.54 0.81 -15.56
N PHE A 264 4.05 1.20 -16.72
CA PHE A 264 4.64 2.55 -16.90
C PHE A 264 3.58 3.66 -16.92
N GLY A 265 2.37 3.35 -17.38
CA GLY A 265 1.22 4.25 -17.32
C GLY A 265 0.84 4.61 -15.89
N ILE A 266 0.86 3.66 -14.96
CA ILE A 266 0.68 3.93 -13.53
C ILE A 266 1.68 4.96 -13.05
N ILE A 267 2.96 4.80 -13.38
CA ILE A 267 4.02 5.71 -12.98
C ILE A 267 3.79 7.12 -13.57
N ALA A 268 3.46 7.22 -14.85
CA ALA A 268 3.21 8.49 -15.53
C ALA A 268 1.97 9.22 -14.97
N ILE A 269 0.87 8.49 -14.76
CA ILE A 269 -0.37 9.04 -14.18
C ILE A 269 -0.12 9.48 -12.74
N ALA A 270 0.65 8.71 -11.98
CA ALA A 270 1.02 9.07 -10.62
C ALA A 270 1.82 10.37 -10.55
N PHE A 271 2.73 10.63 -11.48
CA PHE A 271 3.41 11.92 -11.57
C PHE A 271 2.44 13.06 -11.88
N ALA A 272 1.54 12.88 -12.85
CA ALA A 272 0.52 13.87 -13.15
C ALA A 272 -0.38 14.16 -11.92
N MET A 273 -0.80 13.12 -11.20
CA MET A 273 -1.56 13.24 -9.97
C MET A 273 -0.78 13.96 -8.87
N HIS A 274 0.50 13.64 -8.73
CA HIS A 274 1.39 14.25 -7.75
C HIS A 274 1.49 15.78 -7.93
N PHE A 275 1.73 16.25 -9.15
CA PHE A 275 1.77 17.68 -9.44
C PHE A 275 0.39 18.34 -9.37
N PHE A 276 -0.67 17.62 -9.79
CA PHE A 276 -2.04 18.13 -9.66
C PHE A 276 -2.40 18.40 -8.20
N PHE A 277 -2.15 17.46 -7.29
CA PHE A 277 -2.44 17.68 -5.89
C PHE A 277 -1.51 18.69 -5.21
N TYR A 278 -0.29 18.83 -5.67
CA TYR A 278 0.57 19.93 -5.23
C TYR A 278 -0.08 21.28 -5.53
N PHE A 279 -0.61 21.45 -6.74
CA PHE A 279 -1.35 22.65 -7.12
C PHE A 279 -2.64 22.85 -6.32
N VAL A 280 -3.40 21.78 -6.08
CA VAL A 280 -4.61 21.83 -5.23
C VAL A 280 -4.25 22.23 -3.80
N GLN A 281 -3.15 21.72 -3.27
CA GLN A 281 -2.63 22.12 -1.95
C GLN A 281 -2.31 23.62 -1.89
N GLU A 282 -1.68 24.16 -2.91
CA GLU A 282 -1.39 25.59 -3.01
C GLU A 282 -2.66 26.43 -2.98
N LEU A 283 -3.68 26.03 -3.73
CA LEU A 283 -4.96 26.73 -3.79
C LEU A 283 -5.75 26.66 -2.47
N THR A 284 -5.69 25.52 -1.78
CA THR A 284 -6.55 25.26 -0.62
C THR A 284 -5.90 25.67 0.71
N TYR A 285 -4.57 25.62 0.79
CA TYR A 285 -3.84 25.77 2.05
C TYR A 285 -2.61 26.68 1.97
N GLY A 286 -2.45 27.42 0.88
CA GLY A 286 -1.25 28.19 0.57
C GLY A 286 -0.60 28.97 1.71
N GLU A 287 -1.39 29.52 2.64
CA GLU A 287 -0.90 30.26 3.81
C GLU A 287 -0.94 29.46 5.12
N ALA A 288 -1.92 28.60 5.31
CA ALA A 288 -2.05 27.82 6.55
C ALA A 288 -0.89 26.82 6.76
N ILE A 289 -0.29 26.34 5.66
CA ILE A 289 0.89 25.48 5.68
C ILE A 289 2.18 26.31 5.85
N ARG A 290 2.16 27.61 5.60
CA ARG A 290 3.31 28.52 5.73
C ARG A 290 3.59 28.97 7.17
N GLY A 291 2.70 28.69 8.10
CA GLY A 291 2.74 29.26 9.46
C GLY A 291 3.76 28.68 10.42
N THR A 292 4.42 27.55 10.12
CA THR A 292 5.44 26.95 10.98
C THR A 292 6.82 26.90 10.31
N ARG A 293 7.87 26.87 11.12
CA ARG A 293 9.26 26.79 10.63
C ARG A 293 9.53 25.57 9.75
N ARG A 294 8.72 24.52 9.88
CA ARG A 294 8.79 23.28 9.08
C ARG A 294 7.96 23.40 7.80
N ASP A 295 6.83 24.08 7.86
CA ASP A 295 5.90 24.24 6.73
C ASP A 295 6.42 25.23 5.68
N ALA A 296 7.38 26.08 6.05
CA ALA A 296 8.09 26.94 5.12
C ALA A 296 9.01 26.17 4.16
N ALA A 297 9.33 24.90 4.45
CA ALA A 297 10.10 24.06 3.54
C ALA A 297 9.18 23.47 2.46
N PRO A 298 9.49 23.64 1.16
CA PRO A 298 8.75 23.03 0.06
C PRO A 298 8.58 21.51 0.21
N ASP A 299 9.45 20.88 0.96
CA ASP A 299 9.53 19.47 1.24
C ASP A 299 8.28 18.90 1.95
N TRP A 300 7.76 19.60 2.95
CA TRP A 300 6.55 19.15 3.68
C TRP A 300 5.29 19.19 2.83
N ARG A 301 5.23 20.11 1.89
CA ARG A 301 4.11 20.18 0.95
C ARG A 301 3.98 18.93 0.11
N TRP A 302 5.11 18.34 -0.30
CA TRP A 302 5.10 17.06 -1.00
C TRP A 302 4.45 15.94 -0.18
N LEU A 303 4.72 15.87 1.13
CA LEU A 303 4.10 14.86 1.98
C LEU A 303 2.57 15.01 2.00
N HIS A 304 2.06 16.22 2.15
CA HIS A 304 0.63 16.51 2.13
C HIS A 304 -0.05 16.19 0.78
N VAL A 305 0.68 16.21 -0.32
CA VAL A 305 0.19 15.75 -1.62
C VAL A 305 -0.16 14.25 -1.59
N GLY A 306 0.74 13.43 -1.06
CA GLY A 306 0.48 11.99 -0.89
C GLY A 306 -0.69 11.72 0.05
N GLU A 307 -0.81 12.50 1.11
CA GLU A 307 -1.93 12.44 2.03
C GLU A 307 -3.25 12.77 1.36
N MET A 308 -3.32 13.83 0.56
CA MET A 308 -4.52 14.19 -0.20
C MET A 308 -4.87 13.11 -1.23
N ALA A 309 -3.89 12.56 -1.92
CA ALA A 309 -4.11 11.51 -2.92
C ALA A 309 -4.78 10.26 -2.34
N ILE A 310 -4.39 9.82 -1.14
CA ILE A 310 -4.97 8.62 -0.53
C ILE A 310 -6.47 8.76 -0.23
N PHE A 311 -6.95 9.99 0.02
CA PHE A 311 -8.37 10.24 0.25
C PHE A 311 -9.24 9.94 -0.97
N LEU A 312 -8.66 9.92 -2.18
CA LEU A 312 -9.40 9.51 -3.39
C LEU A 312 -9.83 8.05 -3.33
N LEU A 313 -9.08 7.22 -2.62
CA LEU A 313 -9.42 5.79 -2.52
C LEU A 313 -10.70 5.57 -1.73
N VAL A 314 -11.04 6.42 -0.77
CA VAL A 314 -12.27 6.27 0.02
C VAL A 314 -13.51 6.29 -0.87
N PRO A 315 -13.81 7.36 -1.65
CA PRO A 315 -14.95 7.34 -2.56
C PRO A 315 -14.80 6.33 -3.70
N ALA A 316 -13.59 6.09 -4.21
CA ALA A 316 -13.39 5.09 -5.26
C ALA A 316 -13.73 3.67 -4.80
N LEU A 317 -13.29 3.27 -3.62
CA LEU A 317 -13.63 1.97 -3.03
C LEU A 317 -15.12 1.89 -2.66
N PHE A 318 -15.72 2.99 -2.19
CA PHE A 318 -17.18 3.04 -1.97
C PHE A 318 -17.94 2.78 -3.27
N LEU A 319 -17.57 3.46 -4.35
CA LEU A 319 -18.18 3.25 -5.67
C LEU A 319 -18.04 1.79 -6.13
N ARG A 320 -16.87 1.20 -5.93
CA ARG A 320 -16.61 -0.20 -6.33
C ARG A 320 -17.35 -1.21 -5.49
N PHE A 321 -17.27 -1.10 -4.16
CA PHE A 321 -17.74 -2.16 -3.25
C PHE A 321 -19.22 -2.07 -2.95
N TYR A 322 -19.78 -0.85 -2.93
CA TYR A 322 -21.15 -0.63 -2.43
C TYR A 322 -22.08 0.01 -3.45
N ALA A 323 -21.56 0.69 -4.47
CA ALA A 323 -22.34 1.38 -5.48
C ALA A 323 -22.23 0.76 -6.89
N ASP A 324 -21.66 -0.47 -7.01
CA ASP A 324 -21.52 -1.21 -8.27
C ASP A 324 -20.87 -0.38 -9.39
N ASN A 325 -19.85 0.43 -9.09
CA ASN A 325 -19.23 1.35 -10.03
C ASN A 325 -20.20 2.32 -10.72
N TRP A 326 -21.15 2.87 -9.99
CA TRP A 326 -22.03 3.92 -10.56
C TRP A 326 -21.21 5.20 -10.90
N PRO A 327 -21.49 5.87 -12.04
CA PRO A 327 -22.42 5.54 -13.12
C PRO A 327 -21.89 4.45 -14.07
N LYS A 328 -22.84 3.74 -14.73
CA LYS A 328 -22.55 2.67 -15.70
C LYS A 328 -23.24 2.86 -17.06
N LYS A 329 -24.09 3.88 -17.17
CA LYS A 329 -24.99 4.05 -18.33
C LYS A 329 -24.33 4.66 -19.56
N TYR A 330 -23.12 5.20 -19.43
CA TYR A 330 -22.41 5.89 -20.51
C TYR A 330 -21.34 4.98 -21.11
N SER A 331 -20.63 5.47 -22.14
CA SER A 331 -19.45 4.78 -22.66
C SER A 331 -18.36 4.65 -21.57
N MET A 332 -17.48 3.66 -21.71
CA MET A 332 -16.44 3.38 -20.71
C MET A 332 -15.57 4.62 -20.38
N PRO A 333 -15.06 5.39 -21.36
CA PRO A 333 -14.30 6.61 -21.06
C PRO A 333 -15.08 7.62 -20.21
N VAL A 334 -16.33 7.84 -20.54
CA VAL A 334 -17.20 8.79 -19.83
C VAL A 334 -17.49 8.30 -18.40
N ASN A 335 -17.77 7.01 -18.22
CA ASN A 335 -17.98 6.44 -16.89
C ASN A 335 -16.71 6.57 -16.03
N VAL A 336 -15.53 6.29 -16.59
CA VAL A 336 -14.24 6.43 -15.90
C VAL A 336 -13.98 7.88 -15.49
N LEU A 337 -14.18 8.83 -16.41
CA LEU A 337 -14.02 10.26 -16.10
C LEU A 337 -14.99 10.73 -15.01
N ALA A 338 -16.26 10.33 -15.09
CA ALA A 338 -17.26 10.69 -14.09
C ALA A 338 -16.93 10.13 -12.71
N ARG A 339 -16.57 8.84 -12.63
CA ARG A 339 -16.17 8.18 -11.36
C ARG A 339 -14.90 8.80 -10.77
N THR A 340 -13.93 9.13 -11.61
CA THR A 340 -12.70 9.81 -11.20
C THR A 340 -12.99 11.21 -10.70
N GLY A 341 -13.81 11.98 -11.40
CA GLY A 341 -14.24 13.30 -10.96
C GLY A 341 -14.97 13.27 -9.62
N ILE A 342 -15.90 12.34 -9.44
CA ILE A 342 -16.58 12.10 -8.15
C ILE A 342 -15.56 11.79 -7.06
N SER A 343 -14.60 10.90 -7.34
CA SER A 343 -13.58 10.51 -6.36
C SER A 343 -12.65 11.65 -5.99
N ILE A 344 -12.25 12.49 -6.95
CA ILE A 344 -11.41 13.68 -6.68
C ILE A 344 -12.16 14.67 -5.79
N VAL A 345 -13.37 15.06 -6.20
CA VAL A 345 -14.15 16.05 -5.45
C VAL A 345 -14.48 15.56 -4.04
N ALA A 346 -15.01 14.34 -3.93
CA ALA A 346 -15.34 13.76 -2.63
C ALA A 346 -14.08 13.54 -1.77
N GLY A 347 -12.97 13.11 -2.37
CA GLY A 347 -11.68 12.93 -1.67
C GLY A 347 -11.15 14.24 -1.10
N ILE A 348 -11.17 15.33 -1.88
CA ILE A 348 -10.76 16.65 -1.42
C ILE A 348 -11.67 17.15 -0.28
N ILE A 349 -12.99 16.98 -0.42
CA ILE A 349 -13.94 17.35 0.64
C ILE A 349 -13.64 16.57 1.92
N LEU A 350 -13.46 15.26 1.84
CA LEU A 350 -13.12 14.41 3.00
C LEU A 350 -11.80 14.83 3.65
N TYR A 351 -10.79 15.16 2.84
CA TYR A 351 -9.51 15.66 3.32
C TYR A 351 -9.68 16.97 4.11
N VAL A 352 -10.41 17.93 3.57
CA VAL A 352 -10.71 19.20 4.26
C VAL A 352 -11.51 18.98 5.54
N LEU A 353 -12.53 18.11 5.50
CA LEU A 353 -13.34 17.78 6.68
C LEU A 353 -12.50 17.08 7.75
N TYR A 354 -11.58 16.21 7.36
CA TYR A 354 -10.66 15.57 8.30
C TYR A 354 -9.84 16.61 9.08
N TYR A 355 -9.19 17.52 8.39
CA TYR A 355 -8.36 18.53 9.05
C TYR A 355 -9.14 19.50 9.94
N ARG A 356 -10.38 19.79 9.59
CA ARG A 356 -11.23 20.68 10.39
C ARG A 356 -11.88 19.99 11.59
N PHE A 357 -12.28 18.75 11.43
CA PHE A 357 -13.16 18.08 12.40
C PHE A 357 -12.65 16.72 12.89
N GLY A 358 -11.66 16.11 12.24
CA GLY A 358 -11.18 14.77 12.58
C GLY A 358 -10.74 14.64 14.04
N HIS A 359 -10.11 15.66 14.61
CA HIS A 359 -9.69 15.68 16.01
C HIS A 359 -10.84 15.52 17.01
N LEU A 360 -12.06 15.92 16.66
CA LEU A 360 -13.23 15.79 17.52
C LEU A 360 -13.64 14.32 17.70
N PHE A 361 -13.51 13.53 16.65
CA PHE A 361 -13.99 12.15 16.61
C PHE A 361 -12.88 11.13 16.88
N LEU A 362 -11.66 11.41 16.44
CA LEU A 362 -10.57 10.43 16.39
C LEU A 362 -9.55 10.57 17.53
N GLY A 363 -9.68 11.58 18.38
CA GLY A 363 -8.71 11.85 19.45
C GLY A 363 -7.36 12.35 18.96
N THR A 364 -7.25 12.71 17.68
CA THR A 364 -6.04 13.27 17.07
C THR A 364 -5.86 14.73 17.44
N GLN A 365 -4.72 15.34 17.14
CA GLN A 365 -4.49 16.75 17.44
C GLN A 365 -5.13 17.65 16.37
N LYS A 366 -5.45 18.90 16.75
CA LYS A 366 -6.03 19.89 15.86
C LYS A 366 -4.95 20.63 15.07
N GLY A 367 -5.15 20.83 13.77
CA GLY A 367 -4.30 21.67 12.90
C GLY A 367 -3.54 20.87 11.84
N PHE A 368 -2.94 21.56 10.87
CA PHE A 368 -2.23 20.95 9.74
C PHE A 368 -0.77 20.63 10.02
N SER A 369 -0.17 21.36 10.95
CA SER A 369 1.28 21.45 11.08
C SER A 369 1.89 20.51 12.12
N HIS A 370 1.07 19.74 12.83
CA HIS A 370 1.58 18.88 13.88
C HIS A 370 1.89 17.47 13.34
N PRO A 371 3.09 16.92 13.58
CA PRO A 371 3.44 15.57 13.10
C PRO A 371 2.50 14.45 13.59
N GLN A 372 1.73 14.69 14.64
CA GLN A 372 0.73 13.75 15.16
C GLN A 372 -0.62 13.80 14.45
N GLN A 373 -0.74 14.57 13.38
CA GLN A 373 -1.96 14.71 12.61
C GLN A 373 -1.92 13.97 11.26
N PHE A 374 -1.21 12.88 11.18
CA PHE A 374 -1.17 12.12 9.94
C PHE A 374 -2.56 11.63 9.52
N PRO A 375 -3.20 12.27 8.53
CA PRO A 375 -4.53 11.89 8.05
C PRO A 375 -4.52 10.52 7.39
N MET A 376 -3.34 10.03 7.03
CA MET A 376 -3.19 8.71 6.42
C MET A 376 -3.54 7.57 7.37
N ILE A 377 -3.26 7.69 8.66
CA ILE A 377 -3.53 6.59 9.60
C ILE A 377 -5.02 6.27 9.63
N PRO A 378 -5.94 7.20 9.98
CA PRO A 378 -7.36 6.89 10.00
C PRO A 378 -7.92 6.57 8.62
N THR A 379 -7.40 7.20 7.56
CA THR A 379 -7.87 6.93 6.20
C THR A 379 -7.52 5.51 5.76
N ILE A 380 -6.28 5.07 5.95
CA ILE A 380 -5.87 3.70 5.61
C ILE A 380 -6.52 2.69 6.57
N TRP A 381 -6.75 3.05 7.83
CA TRP A 381 -7.50 2.20 8.75
C TRP A 381 -8.92 1.95 8.25
N LEU A 382 -9.61 2.99 7.81
CA LEU A 382 -10.93 2.87 7.19
C LEU A 382 -10.88 2.01 5.92
N ILE A 383 -9.90 2.22 5.07
CA ILE A 383 -9.68 1.40 3.87
C ILE A 383 -9.48 -0.07 4.26
N ASN A 384 -8.66 -0.37 5.25
CA ASN A 384 -8.44 -1.73 5.73
C ASN A 384 -9.74 -2.38 6.22
N ILE A 385 -10.55 -1.66 6.99
CA ILE A 385 -11.86 -2.14 7.43
C ILE A 385 -12.78 -2.44 6.24
N TRP A 386 -12.78 -1.58 5.19
CA TRP A 386 -13.57 -1.83 3.98
C TRP A 386 -13.06 -3.02 3.18
N LEU A 387 -11.74 -3.21 3.10
CA LEU A 387 -11.16 -4.38 2.45
C LEU A 387 -11.48 -5.67 3.20
N VAL A 388 -11.36 -5.69 4.52
CA VAL A 388 -11.79 -6.82 5.36
C VAL A 388 -13.28 -7.10 5.15
N HIS A 389 -14.10 -6.07 5.17
CA HIS A 389 -15.53 -6.22 4.96
C HIS A 389 -15.88 -6.77 3.56
N HIS A 390 -15.20 -6.27 2.52
CA HIS A 390 -15.45 -6.73 1.16
C HIS A 390 -14.86 -8.13 0.88
N TRP A 391 -13.60 -8.36 1.27
CA TRP A 391 -12.90 -9.59 0.92
C TRP A 391 -13.16 -10.75 1.89
N PHE A 392 -13.24 -10.45 3.19
CA PHE A 392 -13.37 -11.48 4.21
C PHE A 392 -14.82 -11.67 4.66
N MET A 393 -15.63 -10.62 4.66
CA MET A 393 -17.02 -10.66 5.13
C MET A 393 -18.06 -10.61 4.00
N ASP A 394 -17.65 -10.68 2.72
CA ASP A 394 -18.54 -10.74 1.56
C ASP A 394 -19.60 -9.61 1.55
N ASN A 395 -19.24 -8.41 1.98
CA ASN A 395 -20.15 -7.27 2.16
C ASN A 395 -21.38 -7.57 3.05
N TRP A 396 -21.27 -8.51 4.00
CA TRP A 396 -22.33 -8.78 4.97
C TRP A 396 -22.53 -7.55 5.89
N PRO A 397 -23.76 -7.13 6.22
CA PRO A 397 -25.03 -7.80 5.98
C PRO A 397 -25.76 -7.36 4.68
N GLY A 398 -25.25 -6.42 3.91
CA GLY A 398 -25.91 -5.86 2.73
C GLY A 398 -25.99 -6.81 1.54
N TRP A 399 -25.03 -7.75 1.43
CA TRP A 399 -24.97 -8.76 0.37
C TRP A 399 -25.09 -10.17 0.94
N LYS A 400 -25.39 -11.12 0.07
CA LYS A 400 -25.39 -12.57 0.35
C LYS A 400 -24.71 -13.32 -0.77
N MET A 401 -24.06 -14.42 -0.42
CA MET A 401 -23.52 -15.37 -1.39
C MET A 401 -24.62 -16.30 -1.89
N VAL A 402 -24.73 -16.40 -3.22
CA VAL A 402 -25.65 -17.36 -3.90
C VAL A 402 -24.85 -18.22 -4.86
N PRO A 403 -25.27 -19.46 -5.13
CA PRO A 403 -24.63 -20.29 -6.16
C PRO A 403 -24.64 -19.60 -7.53
N LYS A 404 -23.56 -19.76 -8.30
CA LYS A 404 -23.53 -19.35 -9.71
C LYS A 404 -24.32 -20.36 -10.55
N THR A 405 -24.90 -19.90 -11.64
CA THR A 405 -25.50 -20.78 -12.63
C THR A 405 -24.43 -21.49 -13.46
N ALA A 406 -24.77 -22.60 -14.10
CA ALA A 406 -23.85 -23.32 -14.99
C ALA A 406 -23.34 -22.44 -16.15
N GLU A 407 -24.21 -21.56 -16.68
CA GLU A 407 -23.86 -20.62 -17.75
C GLU A 407 -22.82 -19.58 -17.27
N GLU A 408 -22.98 -19.05 -16.06
CA GLU A 408 -22.01 -18.09 -15.47
C GLU A 408 -20.66 -18.74 -15.22
N MET A 409 -20.65 -20.00 -14.78
CA MET A 409 -19.40 -20.73 -14.58
C MET A 409 -18.68 -20.99 -15.91
N ALA A 410 -19.42 -21.42 -16.94
CA ALA A 410 -18.87 -21.64 -18.28
C ALA A 410 -18.33 -20.37 -18.92
N ALA A 411 -19.03 -19.22 -18.74
CA ALA A 411 -18.58 -17.92 -19.24
C ALA A 411 -17.28 -17.45 -18.56
N GLU A 412 -17.16 -17.67 -17.26
CA GLU A 412 -15.92 -17.32 -16.52
C GLU A 412 -14.76 -18.24 -16.88
N GLU A 413 -15.01 -19.53 -17.04
CA GLU A 413 -13.99 -20.50 -17.45
C GLU A 413 -13.43 -20.14 -18.84
N LYS A 414 -14.32 -19.86 -19.80
CA LYS A 414 -13.93 -19.38 -21.13
C LYS A 414 -13.14 -18.09 -21.07
N ALA A 415 -13.57 -17.08 -20.30
CA ALA A 415 -12.85 -15.83 -20.14
C ALA A 415 -11.48 -16.04 -19.48
N HIS A 416 -11.37 -16.99 -18.55
CA HIS A 416 -10.11 -17.36 -17.92
C HIS A 416 -9.16 -18.05 -18.90
N GLU A 417 -9.68 -18.99 -19.72
CA GLU A 417 -8.90 -19.65 -20.76
C GLU A 417 -8.39 -18.66 -21.81
N GLU A 418 -9.22 -17.74 -22.28
CA GLU A 418 -8.82 -16.68 -23.20
C GLU A 418 -7.71 -15.79 -22.61
N GLN A 419 -7.81 -15.42 -21.35
CA GLN A 419 -6.78 -14.64 -20.66
C GLN A 419 -5.46 -15.40 -20.46
N ILE A 420 -5.50 -16.73 -20.37
CA ILE A 420 -4.32 -17.58 -20.22
C ILE A 420 -3.69 -17.92 -21.57
N ALA A 421 -4.49 -18.00 -22.64
CA ALA A 421 -4.04 -18.42 -23.96
C ALA A 421 -2.93 -17.51 -24.54
N ASP A 422 -2.91 -16.24 -24.16
CA ASP A 422 -1.90 -15.27 -24.59
C ASP A 422 -0.54 -15.42 -23.88
N ILE A 423 -0.48 -16.21 -22.80
CA ILE A 423 0.74 -16.42 -22.03
C ILE A 423 1.47 -17.65 -22.58
N LYS A 424 2.53 -17.42 -23.32
CA LYS A 424 3.50 -18.46 -23.67
C LYS A 424 4.26 -18.88 -22.42
N TRP A 425 3.68 -19.84 -21.70
CA TRP A 425 4.18 -20.27 -20.42
C TRP A 425 5.23 -21.36 -20.55
N ASN A 426 6.40 -21.12 -19.96
CA ASN A 426 7.39 -22.15 -19.68
C ASN A 426 7.56 -22.25 -18.16
N PRO A 427 7.12 -23.35 -17.51
CA PRO A 427 7.26 -23.54 -16.06
C PRO A 427 8.69 -23.37 -15.57
N SER A 428 9.68 -23.85 -16.36
CA SER A 428 11.11 -23.73 -16.02
C SER A 428 11.57 -22.27 -16.00
N LEU A 429 11.05 -21.43 -16.89
CA LEU A 429 11.36 -19.99 -16.91
C LEU A 429 10.80 -19.29 -15.67
N GLY A 430 9.54 -19.57 -15.30
CA GLY A 430 8.93 -18.98 -14.11
C GLY A 430 9.65 -19.40 -12.83
N PHE A 431 10.04 -20.67 -12.74
CA PHE A 431 10.86 -21.17 -11.62
C PHE A 431 12.24 -20.51 -11.61
N GLY A 432 12.89 -20.35 -12.77
CA GLY A 432 14.18 -19.70 -12.90
C GLY A 432 14.15 -18.21 -12.48
N ILE A 433 13.09 -17.48 -12.84
CA ILE A 433 12.92 -16.08 -12.40
C ILE A 433 12.67 -16.01 -10.89
N GLY A 434 11.83 -16.88 -10.33
CA GLY A 434 11.61 -16.95 -8.88
C GLY A 434 12.88 -17.29 -8.11
N ALA A 435 13.64 -18.31 -8.57
CA ALA A 435 14.93 -18.67 -7.98
C ALA A 435 15.97 -17.53 -8.12
N GLY A 436 15.99 -16.84 -9.27
CA GLY A 436 16.83 -15.67 -9.49
C GLY A 436 16.50 -14.51 -8.55
N ALA A 437 15.23 -14.27 -8.26
CA ALA A 437 14.80 -13.26 -7.30
C ALA A 437 15.20 -13.63 -5.85
N VAL A 438 15.06 -14.90 -5.46
CA VAL A 438 15.55 -15.40 -4.16
C VAL A 438 17.06 -15.25 -4.06
N LEU A 439 17.80 -15.65 -5.10
CA LEU A 439 19.27 -15.47 -5.15
C LEU A 439 19.63 -14.00 -5.08
N GLY A 440 18.90 -13.12 -5.76
CA GLY A 440 19.07 -11.67 -5.68
C GLY A 440 18.88 -11.13 -4.28
N LEU A 441 17.87 -11.59 -3.54
CA LEU A 441 17.68 -11.24 -2.13
C LEU A 441 18.84 -11.73 -1.26
N VAL A 442 19.30 -12.96 -1.45
CA VAL A 442 20.46 -13.52 -0.72
C VAL A 442 21.71 -12.70 -1.00
N LEU A 443 21.98 -12.38 -2.28
CA LEU A 443 23.12 -11.53 -2.65
C LEU A 443 22.98 -10.11 -2.09
N TYR A 444 21.78 -9.57 -2.05
CA TYR A 444 21.49 -8.30 -1.39
C TYR A 444 21.89 -8.34 0.10
N PHE A 445 21.46 -9.36 0.84
CA PHE A 445 21.86 -9.52 2.25
C PHE A 445 23.37 -9.69 2.43
N ILE A 446 24.02 -10.43 1.54
CA ILE A 446 25.47 -10.56 1.52
C ILE A 446 26.14 -9.21 1.27
N THR A 447 25.64 -8.45 0.30
CA THR A 447 26.16 -7.11 -0.02
C THR A 447 26.02 -6.16 1.16
N ILE A 448 24.86 -6.13 1.84
CA ILE A 448 24.67 -5.33 3.05
C ILE A 448 25.65 -5.73 4.17
N LYS A 449 25.94 -7.01 4.32
CA LYS A 449 26.93 -7.49 5.28
C LYS A 449 28.35 -7.06 4.92
N LEU A 450 28.66 -6.96 3.64
CA LEU A 450 29.95 -6.50 3.15
C LEU A 450 30.08 -4.97 3.15
N LEU A 451 28.96 -4.23 3.10
CA LEU A 451 28.97 -2.78 3.15
C LEU A 451 29.80 -2.22 4.33
N PRO A 452 29.69 -2.69 5.59
CA PRO A 452 30.51 -2.21 6.68
C PRO A 452 32.01 -2.46 6.46
N VAL A 453 32.37 -3.55 5.76
CA VAL A 453 33.78 -3.85 5.40
C VAL A 453 34.26 -2.85 4.35
N PHE A 454 33.44 -2.54 3.35
CA PHE A 454 33.73 -1.48 2.38
C PHE A 454 33.85 -0.11 3.04
N TYR A 455 33.01 0.18 4.03
CA TYR A 455 33.05 1.44 4.78
C TYR A 455 34.32 1.57 5.60
N ASN A 456 34.74 0.50 6.29
CA ASN A 456 35.99 0.50 7.01
C ASN A 456 37.19 0.67 6.07
N ILE A 457 37.13 0.15 4.85
CA ILE A 457 38.19 0.33 3.85
C ILE A 457 38.20 1.78 3.33
N ILE A 458 37.04 2.41 3.13
CA ILE A 458 36.96 3.79 2.65
C ILE A 458 37.37 4.78 3.75
N ASP A 459 37.05 4.51 5.02
CA ASP A 459 37.50 5.33 6.17
C ASP A 459 39.02 5.29 6.40
N VAL A 460 39.69 4.27 5.89
CA VAL A 460 41.15 4.13 5.94
C VAL A 460 41.83 4.86 4.77
N LEU A 461 41.11 5.22 3.71
CA LEU A 461 41.65 5.99 2.61
C LEU A 461 41.90 7.45 3.08
N PRO A 462 43.10 8.01 2.84
CA PRO A 462 43.38 9.38 3.26
C PRO A 462 42.37 10.34 2.62
N LYS A 463 41.66 11.06 3.47
CA LYS A 463 40.78 12.14 3.05
C LYS A 463 41.65 13.24 2.44
N GLY A 464 41.74 13.26 1.10
CA GLY A 464 42.45 14.29 0.35
C GLY A 464 41.78 15.66 0.50
#